data_949949ae705d26ceba6ca3c3bbe26719
#
_entry.id   949949ae705d26ceba6ca3c3bbe26719
#
_cell.length_a   1.000
_cell.length_b   1.000
_cell.length_c   1.000
_cell.angle_alpha   90.00
_cell.angle_beta   90.00
_cell.angle_gamma   90.00
#
_symmetry.space_group_name_H-M   'P 1'
#
loop_
_entity.id
_entity.type
_entity.pdbx_description
1 polymer ?
#
loop_
_entity_poly.entity_id
_entity_poly.type
_entity_poly.pdbx_seq_one_letter_code
_entity_poly.pdbx_strand_id
1 'polypeptide(L)'
;AELSTKTKIFCSCKTDFGAEPNTQICPVCMALPGALPVLNEKVVEYAVKAGLATNCEISKDSRNDRKNYFYPDLPKSYQISQADKPLCNHGYIEIEDDNGNAKKVRILRIHIEEDAGKLNHNEFGTGSLVDLNRSGVPLIEIVSEPDIRSVGEADRYLKKLKSILQYIDVSDCKMQEGSLRADVNVSVHKKGEPFGTRTEMKNMNSFKSIARAIEYERDRQIDELER
;
A
#
# COMPACT_ATOMS: atom_id res chain seq x y z
N ALA A 1 -1.71 -3.22 -0.53
CA ALA A 1 -2.91 -4.09 -0.53
C ALA A 1 -3.01 -4.83 0.79
N GLU A 2 -4.18 -4.85 1.39
CA GLU A 2 -4.47 -5.71 2.56
C GLU A 2 -4.50 -7.18 2.12
N LEU A 3 -3.99 -8.05 2.98
CA LEU A 3 -3.93 -9.48 2.71
C LEU A 3 -5.17 -10.21 3.24
N SER A 4 -5.70 -11.15 2.45
CA SER A 4 -6.90 -11.95 2.78
C SER A 4 -6.60 -13.01 3.86
N THR A 5 -5.98 -12.62 4.97
CA THR A 5 -5.73 -13.50 6.10
C THR A 5 -6.92 -13.56 7.05
N LYS A 6 -7.10 -14.68 7.76
CA LYS A 6 -8.16 -14.83 8.76
C LYS A 6 -7.88 -14.02 10.03
N THR A 7 -6.62 -13.75 10.31
CA THR A 7 -6.18 -13.06 11.53
C THR A 7 -5.18 -11.97 11.20
N LYS A 8 -5.04 -11.02 12.11
CA LYS A 8 -4.10 -9.90 12.03
C LYS A 8 -2.65 -10.38 11.99
N ILE A 9 -1.74 -9.46 11.67
CA ILE A 9 -0.31 -9.76 11.46
C ILE A 9 0.38 -10.29 12.73
N PHE A 10 0.00 -9.81 13.91
CA PHE A 10 0.70 -10.12 15.17
C PHE A 10 -0.21 -10.67 16.27
N CYS A 11 -1.47 -10.98 15.98
CA CYS A 11 -2.40 -11.54 16.95
C CYS A 11 -3.49 -12.36 16.26
N SER A 12 -4.33 -13.02 17.07
CA SER A 12 -5.41 -13.87 16.58
C SER A 12 -6.74 -13.15 16.33
N CYS A 13 -6.80 -11.81 16.45
CA CYS A 13 -8.01 -11.06 16.12
C CYS A 13 -8.37 -11.22 14.65
N LYS A 14 -9.66 -11.25 14.37
CA LYS A 14 -10.18 -11.33 12.99
C LYS A 14 -9.87 -10.08 12.19
N THR A 15 -9.96 -10.21 10.88
CA THR A 15 -9.75 -9.12 9.91
C THR A 15 -11.03 -8.82 9.11
N ASP A 16 -12.19 -9.22 9.59
CA ASP A 16 -13.46 -9.05 8.88
C ASP A 16 -13.79 -7.56 8.72
N PHE A 17 -14.13 -7.15 7.51
CA PHE A 17 -14.54 -5.78 7.22
C PHE A 17 -15.98 -5.51 7.72
N GLY A 18 -16.22 -4.29 8.24
CA GLY A 18 -17.58 -3.85 8.61
C GLY A 18 -18.09 -4.34 9.96
N ALA A 19 -17.23 -4.94 10.79
CA ALA A 19 -17.58 -5.26 12.17
C ALA A 19 -17.81 -3.98 13.01
N GLU A 20 -18.61 -4.10 14.07
CA GLU A 20 -18.82 -3.00 15.02
C GLU A 20 -17.47 -2.48 15.55
N PRO A 21 -17.31 -1.14 15.71
CA PRO A 21 -16.05 -0.54 16.13
C PRO A 21 -15.49 -1.15 17.41
N ASN A 22 -14.18 -1.41 17.41
CA ASN A 22 -13.43 -1.93 18.55
C ASN A 22 -13.91 -3.29 19.08
N THR A 23 -14.50 -4.14 18.24
CA THR A 23 -14.90 -5.52 18.61
C THR A 23 -13.87 -6.57 18.18
N GLN A 24 -12.96 -6.25 17.26
CA GLN A 24 -11.90 -7.13 16.78
C GLN A 24 -10.54 -6.66 17.30
N ILE A 25 -10.42 -6.55 18.61
CA ILE A 25 -9.24 -6.02 19.30
C ILE A 25 -8.79 -6.94 20.45
N CYS A 26 -7.51 -6.88 20.77
CA CYS A 26 -6.91 -7.59 21.90
C CYS A 26 -5.72 -6.79 22.47
N PRO A 27 -5.16 -7.20 23.61
CA PRO A 27 -4.02 -6.50 24.21
C PRO A 27 -2.83 -6.29 23.27
N VAL A 28 -2.61 -7.18 22.30
CA VAL A 28 -1.49 -7.05 21.34
C VAL A 28 -1.77 -5.92 20.34
N CYS A 29 -2.88 -5.94 19.62
CA CYS A 29 -3.17 -4.89 18.63
C CYS A 29 -3.54 -3.53 19.25
N MET A 30 -3.90 -3.50 20.55
CA MET A 30 -4.04 -2.26 21.33
C MET A 30 -2.73 -1.79 21.96
N ALA A 31 -1.63 -2.52 21.78
CA ALA A 31 -0.32 -2.21 22.33
C ALA A 31 -0.30 -2.07 23.86
N LEU A 32 -1.04 -2.89 24.58
CA LEU A 32 -1.01 -2.86 26.03
C LEU A 32 0.36 -3.32 26.57
N PRO A 33 0.83 -2.73 27.70
CA PRO A 33 2.10 -3.08 28.28
C PRO A 33 2.25 -4.59 28.54
N GLY A 34 3.38 -5.16 28.14
CA GLY A 34 3.69 -6.59 28.32
C GLY A 34 3.17 -7.51 27.22
N ALA A 35 2.33 -7.02 26.29
CA ALA A 35 1.90 -7.81 25.14
C ALA A 35 3.04 -7.99 24.13
N LEU A 36 3.27 -9.24 23.69
CA LEU A 36 4.31 -9.57 22.70
C LEU A 36 3.68 -10.03 21.38
N PRO A 37 4.12 -9.49 20.24
CA PRO A 37 3.64 -9.89 18.93
C PRO A 37 4.24 -11.23 18.48
N VAL A 38 3.45 -12.01 17.73
CA VAL A 38 3.91 -13.22 17.02
C VAL A 38 3.50 -13.08 15.57
N LEU A 39 4.47 -13.14 14.65
CA LEU A 39 4.22 -12.97 13.22
C LEU A 39 3.34 -14.10 12.67
N ASN A 40 2.29 -13.73 11.95
CA ASN A 40 1.43 -14.64 11.25
C ASN A 40 2.14 -15.22 10.01
N GLU A 41 2.38 -16.53 9.99
CA GLU A 41 3.06 -17.23 8.90
C GLU A 41 2.37 -17.01 7.55
N LYS A 42 1.03 -16.93 7.53
CA LYS A 42 0.24 -16.74 6.30
C LYS A 42 0.52 -15.39 5.62
N VAL A 43 0.90 -14.38 6.40
CA VAL A 43 1.30 -13.08 5.87
C VAL A 43 2.59 -13.19 5.05
N VAL A 44 3.56 -13.93 5.55
CA VAL A 44 4.81 -14.19 4.82
C VAL A 44 4.55 -14.99 3.56
N GLU A 45 3.76 -16.06 3.66
CA GLU A 45 3.36 -16.89 2.51
C GLU A 45 2.70 -16.04 1.41
N TYR A 46 1.76 -15.17 1.77
CA TYR A 46 1.06 -14.32 0.80
C TYR A 46 1.98 -13.27 0.18
N ALA A 47 2.87 -12.67 0.96
CA ALA A 47 3.86 -11.73 0.44
C ALA A 47 4.84 -12.41 -0.55
N VAL A 48 5.31 -13.61 -0.24
CA VAL A 48 6.14 -14.43 -1.15
C VAL A 48 5.37 -14.77 -2.42
N LYS A 49 4.11 -15.16 -2.29
CA LYS A 49 3.23 -15.49 -3.43
C LYS A 49 3.05 -14.30 -4.36
N ALA A 50 2.82 -13.10 -3.79
CA ALA A 50 2.75 -11.85 -4.56
C ALA A 50 4.08 -11.53 -5.24
N GLY A 51 5.20 -11.69 -4.54
CA GLY A 51 6.55 -11.49 -5.09
C GLY A 51 6.83 -12.40 -6.28
N LEU A 52 6.57 -13.70 -6.15
CA LEU A 52 6.75 -14.67 -7.25
C LEU A 52 5.88 -14.34 -8.46
N ALA A 53 4.60 -13.99 -8.23
CA ALA A 53 3.67 -13.63 -9.31
C ALA A 53 4.02 -12.33 -10.03
N THR A 54 4.85 -11.50 -9.43
CA THR A 54 5.34 -10.23 -10.00
C THR A 54 6.83 -10.29 -10.35
N ASN A 55 7.38 -11.48 -10.52
CA ASN A 55 8.76 -11.73 -10.94
C ASN A 55 9.83 -11.14 -10.00
N CYS A 56 9.53 -11.01 -8.71
CA CYS A 56 10.50 -10.53 -7.73
C CYS A 56 11.48 -11.62 -7.31
N GLU A 57 12.66 -11.19 -6.92
CA GLU A 57 13.60 -11.99 -6.14
C GLU A 57 13.15 -12.05 -4.69
N ILE A 58 13.05 -13.26 -4.12
CA ILE A 58 12.65 -13.45 -2.72
C ILE A 58 13.88 -13.47 -1.82
N SER A 59 13.92 -12.57 -0.85
CA SER A 59 15.01 -12.51 0.13
C SER A 59 14.93 -13.68 1.10
N LYS A 60 16.05 -14.37 1.29
CA LYS A 60 16.18 -15.42 2.32
C LYS A 60 16.36 -14.85 3.74
N ASP A 61 16.82 -13.61 3.82
CA ASP A 61 17.03 -12.85 5.05
C ASP A 61 16.31 -11.51 4.93
N SER A 62 15.17 -11.38 5.61
CA SER A 62 14.40 -10.15 5.68
C SER A 62 14.27 -9.68 7.12
N ARG A 63 14.03 -8.37 7.31
CA ARG A 63 13.93 -7.79 8.64
C ARG A 63 12.73 -6.86 8.75
N ASN A 64 12.02 -7.00 9.87
CA ASN A 64 10.99 -6.03 10.25
C ASN A 64 11.66 -4.85 10.96
N ASP A 65 11.33 -3.65 10.49
CA ASP A 65 11.79 -2.38 11.03
C ASP A 65 10.62 -1.65 11.70
N ARG A 66 10.94 -0.71 12.61
CA ARG A 66 9.94 0.15 13.25
C ARG A 66 9.98 1.52 12.61
N LYS A 67 8.87 1.91 11.96
CA LYS A 67 8.63 3.27 11.48
C LYS A 67 7.93 4.06 12.59
N ASN A 68 8.69 4.83 13.34
CA ASN A 68 8.19 5.53 14.52
C ASN A 68 7.46 6.84 14.12
N TYR A 69 6.21 6.95 14.54
CA TYR A 69 5.43 8.19 14.48
C TYR A 69 4.26 8.11 15.46
N PHE A 70 3.75 9.27 15.89
CA PHE A 70 2.67 9.36 16.87
C PHE A 70 1.39 9.81 16.18
N TYR A 71 0.39 8.96 16.22
CA TYR A 71 -0.94 9.27 15.72
C TYR A 71 -2.00 8.50 16.51
N PRO A 72 -3.24 9.03 16.72
CA PRO A 72 -4.24 8.39 17.59
C PRO A 72 -4.64 6.99 17.15
N ASP A 73 -4.62 6.67 15.85
CA ASP A 73 -4.95 5.37 15.29
C ASP A 73 -3.78 4.37 15.26
N LEU A 74 -2.61 4.79 15.78
CA LEU A 74 -1.41 3.96 15.87
C LEU A 74 -1.04 3.73 17.36
N PRO A 75 -1.67 2.78 18.05
CA PRO A 75 -1.54 2.65 19.50
C PRO A 75 -0.12 2.30 19.98
N LYS A 76 0.69 1.65 19.16
CA LYS A 76 2.09 1.32 19.44
C LYS A 76 3.05 2.50 19.29
N SER A 77 2.60 3.61 18.71
CA SER A 77 3.45 4.73 18.30
C SER A 77 4.53 4.39 17.27
N TYR A 78 4.43 3.23 16.65
CA TYR A 78 5.22 2.78 15.51
C TYR A 78 4.42 1.84 14.63
N GLN A 79 4.75 1.80 13.36
CA GLN A 79 4.25 0.83 12.38
C GLN A 79 5.38 -0.14 12.05
N ILE A 80 5.10 -1.42 12.03
CA ILE A 80 6.04 -2.41 11.49
C ILE A 80 6.04 -2.30 9.97
N SER A 81 7.22 -2.24 9.39
CA SER A 81 7.50 -2.17 7.96
C SER A 81 8.79 -2.94 7.65
N GLN A 82 9.29 -2.88 6.44
CA GLN A 82 10.57 -3.48 6.03
C GLN A 82 11.30 -2.49 5.11
N ALA A 83 12.13 -1.62 5.66
CA ALA A 83 12.82 -0.59 4.91
C ALA A 83 14.14 -1.07 4.29
N ASP A 84 14.98 -1.68 5.11
CA ASP A 84 16.36 -2.04 4.79
C ASP A 84 16.48 -3.41 4.11
N LYS A 85 15.74 -4.40 4.61
CA LYS A 85 15.74 -5.77 4.09
C LYS A 85 14.31 -6.23 3.76
N PRO A 86 13.71 -5.73 2.68
CA PRO A 86 12.36 -6.14 2.29
C PRO A 86 12.34 -7.60 1.84
N LEU A 87 11.17 -8.22 1.94
CA LEU A 87 10.99 -9.63 1.61
C LEU A 87 11.16 -9.91 0.11
N CYS A 88 10.70 -9.00 -0.76
CA CYS A 88 10.79 -9.18 -2.22
C CYS A 88 11.43 -7.95 -2.88
N ASN A 89 12.29 -8.18 -3.87
CA ASN A 89 13.05 -7.16 -4.57
C ASN A 89 13.01 -7.35 -6.09
N HIS A 90 13.24 -6.28 -6.82
CA HIS A 90 13.59 -6.28 -8.26
C HIS A 90 12.64 -7.06 -9.17
N GLY A 91 11.32 -6.91 -8.96
CA GLY A 91 10.33 -7.53 -9.82
C GLY A 91 9.93 -6.66 -11.01
N TYR A 92 8.92 -7.12 -11.75
CA TYR A 92 8.27 -6.34 -12.80
C TYR A 92 6.88 -6.88 -13.13
N ILE A 93 6.06 -5.99 -13.68
CA ILE A 93 4.79 -6.34 -14.34
C ILE A 93 4.88 -5.86 -15.78
N GLU A 94 4.57 -6.73 -16.73
CA GLU A 94 4.49 -6.37 -18.14
C GLU A 94 3.12 -5.82 -18.48
N ILE A 95 3.09 -4.65 -19.10
CA ILE A 95 1.88 -3.98 -19.61
C ILE A 95 2.07 -3.66 -21.07
N GLU A 96 1.03 -3.19 -21.75
CA GLU A 96 1.16 -2.51 -23.03
C GLU A 96 1.40 -1.01 -22.81
N ASP A 97 2.31 -0.41 -23.59
CA ASP A 97 2.46 1.04 -23.64
C ASP A 97 1.32 1.68 -24.45
N ASP A 98 1.34 3.01 -24.64
CA ASP A 98 0.30 3.71 -25.38
C ASP A 98 0.34 3.44 -26.91
N ASN A 99 1.40 2.77 -27.39
CA ASN A 99 1.55 2.34 -28.78
C ASN A 99 1.24 0.87 -29.01
N GLY A 100 0.85 0.13 -27.94
CA GLY A 100 0.56 -1.30 -27.98
C GLY A 100 1.79 -2.19 -27.88
N ASN A 101 2.98 -1.66 -27.54
CA ASN A 101 4.17 -2.46 -27.35
C ASN A 101 4.26 -2.99 -25.91
N ALA A 102 4.84 -4.17 -25.77
CA ALA A 102 5.13 -4.73 -24.45
C ALA A 102 6.14 -3.84 -23.68
N LYS A 103 5.77 -3.47 -22.46
CA LYS A 103 6.58 -2.65 -21.56
C LYS A 103 6.62 -3.24 -20.17
N LYS A 104 7.81 -3.40 -19.62
CA LYS A 104 8.01 -3.79 -18.23
C LYS A 104 7.99 -2.57 -17.33
N VAL A 105 7.09 -2.57 -16.36
CA VAL A 105 7.12 -1.65 -15.21
C VAL A 105 7.79 -2.37 -14.07
N ARG A 106 8.95 -1.92 -13.68
CA ARG A 106 9.76 -2.56 -12.64
C ARG A 106 9.15 -2.31 -11.26
N ILE A 107 9.31 -3.27 -10.39
CA ILE A 107 8.99 -3.20 -8.97
C ILE A 107 10.30 -3.11 -8.21
N LEU A 108 10.46 -2.05 -7.43
CA LEU A 108 11.63 -1.86 -6.58
C LEU A 108 11.61 -2.89 -5.45
N ARG A 109 10.48 -3.02 -4.75
CA ARG A 109 10.30 -3.95 -3.64
C ARG A 109 8.83 -4.24 -3.36
N ILE A 110 8.59 -5.36 -2.71
CA ILE A 110 7.36 -5.66 -1.98
C ILE A 110 7.74 -5.98 -0.55
N HIS A 111 7.12 -5.30 0.41
CA HIS A 111 7.39 -5.51 1.81
C HIS A 111 6.11 -5.63 2.63
N ILE A 112 6.23 -6.30 3.78
CA ILE A 112 5.14 -6.51 4.72
C ILE A 112 5.00 -5.28 5.59
N GLU A 113 3.77 -4.86 5.83
CA GLU A 113 3.40 -3.82 6.77
C GLU A 113 2.16 -4.22 7.58
N GLU A 114 1.88 -3.48 8.63
CA GLU A 114 0.62 -3.53 9.36
C GLU A 114 -0.19 -2.25 9.11
N ASP A 115 -1.51 -2.39 9.08
CA ASP A 115 -2.37 -1.21 8.96
C ASP A 115 -2.56 -0.50 10.30
N ALA A 116 -2.80 0.80 10.23
CA ALA A 116 -3.25 1.60 11.37
C ALA A 116 -4.76 1.44 11.61
N GLY A 117 -5.25 1.90 12.74
CA GLY A 117 -6.68 2.01 13.01
C GLY A 117 -7.37 3.00 12.07
N LYS A 118 -8.61 3.34 12.40
CA LYS A 118 -9.41 4.32 11.66
C LYS A 118 -9.78 5.47 12.56
N LEU A 119 -9.58 6.69 12.09
CA LEU A 119 -10.05 7.92 12.73
C LEU A 119 -11.36 8.36 12.08
N ASN A 120 -12.40 8.51 12.88
CA ASN A 120 -13.66 9.13 12.48
C ASN A 120 -13.73 10.51 13.14
N HIS A 121 -13.61 11.56 12.34
CA HIS A 121 -13.79 12.92 12.81
C HIS A 121 -15.26 13.18 13.10
N ASN A 122 -15.56 13.67 14.30
CA ASN A 122 -16.93 14.03 14.65
C ASN A 122 -17.24 15.41 14.05
N GLU A 123 -18.14 15.46 13.09
CA GLU A 123 -18.56 16.70 12.41
C GLU A 123 -19.22 17.71 13.38
N PHE A 124 -19.72 17.24 14.53
CA PHE A 124 -20.45 18.04 15.52
C PHE A 124 -19.75 18.15 16.87
N GLY A 125 -18.51 17.67 17.01
CA GLY A 125 -17.81 17.60 18.28
C GLY A 125 -16.35 18.03 18.23
N THR A 126 -15.73 18.18 19.39
CA THR A 126 -14.34 18.61 19.57
C THR A 126 -13.34 17.44 19.57
N GLY A 127 -13.73 16.26 19.17
CA GLY A 127 -12.86 15.07 19.23
C GLY A 127 -12.97 14.17 18.01
N SER A 128 -12.11 13.16 17.96
CA SER A 128 -12.15 12.08 16.99
C SER A 128 -12.41 10.75 17.69
N LEU A 129 -13.18 9.89 17.04
CA LEU A 129 -13.40 8.51 17.48
C LEU A 129 -12.36 7.61 16.82
N VAL A 130 -11.73 6.76 17.61
CA VAL A 130 -10.72 5.82 17.16
C VAL A 130 -11.32 4.41 17.11
N ASP A 131 -11.29 3.80 15.93
CA ASP A 131 -11.65 2.40 15.72
C ASP A 131 -10.37 1.60 15.40
N LEU A 132 -10.02 0.67 16.28
CA LEU A 132 -8.82 -0.15 16.19
C LEU A 132 -9.08 -1.53 15.53
N ASN A 133 -10.25 -1.78 14.97
CA ASN A 133 -10.52 -3.04 14.27
C ASN A 133 -9.53 -3.28 13.12
N ARG A 134 -9.15 -2.24 12.41
CA ARG A 134 -8.17 -2.33 11.31
C ARG A 134 -6.72 -2.35 11.82
N SER A 135 -6.43 -1.85 13.01
CA SER A 135 -5.07 -1.82 13.57
C SER A 135 -4.44 -3.21 13.59
N GLY A 136 -3.32 -3.38 12.92
CA GLY A 136 -2.63 -4.66 12.77
C GLY A 136 -3.19 -5.59 11.69
N VAL A 137 -4.14 -5.15 10.85
CA VAL A 137 -4.52 -5.87 9.63
C VAL A 137 -3.28 -5.94 8.72
N PRO A 138 -2.89 -7.15 8.25
CA PRO A 138 -1.68 -7.27 7.45
C PRO A 138 -1.86 -6.72 6.05
N LEU A 139 -0.86 -5.99 5.58
CA LEU A 139 -0.81 -5.51 4.21
C LEU A 139 0.57 -5.70 3.60
N ILE A 140 0.63 -5.65 2.29
CA ILE A 140 1.87 -5.50 1.53
C ILE A 140 1.87 -4.15 0.83
N GLU A 141 3.02 -3.49 0.87
CA GLU A 141 3.30 -2.33 0.05
C GLU A 141 4.12 -2.75 -1.16
N ILE A 142 3.65 -2.39 -2.34
CA ILE A 142 4.31 -2.65 -3.63
C ILE A 142 4.80 -1.33 -4.16
N VAL A 143 6.10 -1.16 -4.21
CA VAL A 143 6.74 0.09 -4.67
C VAL A 143 7.28 -0.14 -6.07
N SER A 144 6.76 0.63 -7.03
CA SER A 144 7.28 0.59 -8.42
C SER A 144 8.49 1.49 -8.60
N GLU A 145 9.31 1.16 -9.59
CA GLU A 145 10.27 2.10 -10.18
C GLU A 145 9.54 3.16 -11.00
N PRO A 146 10.16 4.31 -11.28
CA PRO A 146 9.53 5.41 -12.02
C PRO A 146 9.52 5.14 -13.54
N ASP A 147 8.98 4.01 -13.97
CA ASP A 147 8.93 3.59 -15.37
C ASP A 147 7.66 4.05 -16.11
N ILE A 148 6.59 4.37 -15.37
CA ILE A 148 5.30 4.80 -15.93
C ILE A 148 5.44 6.20 -16.54
N ARG A 149 4.93 6.40 -17.75
CA ARG A 149 5.06 7.65 -18.54
C ARG A 149 3.74 8.29 -18.92
N SER A 150 2.62 7.60 -18.70
CA SER A 150 1.31 8.14 -19.03
C SER A 150 0.24 7.67 -18.05
N VAL A 151 -0.90 8.34 -18.07
CA VAL A 151 -2.10 7.94 -17.31
C VAL A 151 -2.62 6.59 -17.78
N GLY A 152 -2.56 6.32 -19.10
CA GLY A 152 -2.96 5.03 -19.66
C GLY A 152 -2.10 3.88 -19.17
N GLU A 153 -0.79 4.06 -19.10
CA GLU A 153 0.13 3.08 -18.52
C GLU A 153 -0.13 2.83 -17.02
N ALA A 154 -0.41 3.91 -16.25
CA ALA A 154 -0.73 3.79 -14.83
C ALA A 154 -2.03 2.98 -14.61
N ASP A 155 -3.06 3.24 -15.39
CA ASP A 155 -4.32 2.49 -15.32
C ASP A 155 -4.14 1.01 -15.66
N ARG A 156 -3.41 0.70 -16.74
CA ARG A 156 -3.11 -0.69 -17.13
C ARG A 156 -2.28 -1.41 -16.08
N TYR A 157 -1.28 -0.74 -15.51
CA TYR A 157 -0.47 -1.30 -14.43
C TYR A 157 -1.30 -1.65 -13.20
N LEU A 158 -2.11 -0.70 -12.71
CA LEU A 158 -2.95 -0.91 -11.52
C LEU A 158 -4.00 -2.00 -11.74
N LYS A 159 -4.64 -2.03 -12.91
CA LYS A 159 -5.61 -3.08 -13.27
C LYS A 159 -4.95 -4.46 -13.32
N LYS A 160 -3.78 -4.55 -13.94
CA LYS A 160 -3.04 -5.81 -14.02
C LYS A 160 -2.56 -6.29 -12.66
N LEU A 161 -1.99 -5.39 -11.85
CA LEU A 161 -1.59 -5.70 -10.47
C LEU A 161 -2.78 -6.21 -9.65
N LYS A 162 -3.90 -5.50 -9.69
CA LYS A 162 -5.14 -5.94 -9.03
C LYS A 162 -5.54 -7.35 -9.47
N SER A 163 -5.57 -7.60 -10.77
CA SER A 163 -5.94 -8.90 -11.33
C SER A 163 -4.99 -10.01 -10.87
N ILE A 164 -3.69 -9.75 -10.80
CA ILE A 164 -2.70 -10.70 -10.30
C ILE A 164 -3.00 -11.06 -8.85
N LEU A 165 -3.12 -10.05 -7.96
CA LEU A 165 -3.34 -10.27 -6.53
C LEU A 165 -4.65 -11.00 -6.24
N GLN A 166 -5.71 -10.72 -7.01
CA GLN A 166 -6.98 -11.43 -6.91
C GLN A 166 -6.86 -12.88 -7.42
N TYR A 167 -6.22 -13.09 -8.58
CA TYR A 167 -6.08 -14.42 -9.18
C TYR A 167 -5.29 -15.40 -8.31
N ILE A 168 -4.26 -14.91 -7.62
CA ILE A 168 -3.46 -15.73 -6.70
C ILE A 168 -4.07 -15.79 -5.28
N ASP A 169 -5.25 -15.22 -5.07
CA ASP A 169 -5.99 -15.23 -3.80
C ASP A 169 -5.20 -14.65 -2.61
N VAL A 170 -4.48 -13.56 -2.85
CA VAL A 170 -3.68 -12.87 -1.82
C VAL A 170 -4.44 -11.69 -1.24
N SER A 171 -5.25 -10.99 -2.05
CA SER A 171 -6.06 -9.84 -1.65
C SER A 171 -7.32 -9.76 -2.49
N ASP A 172 -8.42 -9.28 -1.93
CA ASP A 172 -9.65 -9.00 -2.67
C ASP A 172 -9.59 -7.68 -3.46
N CYS A 173 -8.63 -6.82 -3.13
CA CYS A 173 -8.32 -5.58 -3.83
C CYS A 173 -9.54 -4.66 -4.04
N LYS A 174 -10.38 -4.50 -3.02
CA LYS A 174 -11.55 -3.62 -3.04
C LYS A 174 -11.18 -2.21 -2.58
N MET A 175 -11.07 -1.27 -3.50
CA MET A 175 -10.72 0.12 -3.18
C MET A 175 -11.77 0.80 -2.28
N GLN A 176 -13.05 0.47 -2.45
CA GLN A 176 -14.15 1.05 -1.68
C GLN A 176 -14.12 0.63 -0.19
N GLU A 177 -13.60 -0.56 0.09
CA GLU A 177 -13.41 -1.08 1.44
C GLU A 177 -12.01 -0.73 2.01
N GLY A 178 -11.13 -0.17 1.18
CA GLY A 178 -9.77 0.23 1.56
C GLY A 178 -8.75 -0.91 1.49
N SER A 179 -9.12 -2.10 1.04
CA SER A 179 -8.18 -3.23 0.91
C SER A 179 -7.19 -3.08 -0.24
N LEU A 180 -7.43 -2.16 -1.18
CA LEU A 180 -6.44 -1.68 -2.14
C LEU A 180 -6.37 -0.16 -2.07
N ARG A 181 -5.20 0.38 -1.79
CA ARG A 181 -4.89 1.81 -1.79
C ARG A 181 -3.71 2.07 -2.71
N ALA A 182 -3.68 3.21 -3.35
CA ALA A 182 -2.56 3.63 -4.18
C ALA A 182 -2.20 5.08 -3.88
N ASP A 183 -0.94 5.31 -3.53
CA ASP A 183 -0.33 6.61 -3.47
C ASP A 183 0.44 6.83 -4.77
N VAL A 184 0.27 7.99 -5.39
CA VAL A 184 0.86 8.30 -6.69
C VAL A 184 1.86 9.43 -6.56
N ASN A 185 3.08 9.16 -7.03
CA ASN A 185 4.12 10.17 -7.12
C ASN A 185 4.25 10.62 -8.59
N VAL A 186 4.16 11.94 -8.81
CA VAL A 186 4.29 12.56 -10.12
C VAL A 186 5.42 13.58 -10.11
N SER A 187 6.25 13.57 -11.16
CA SER A 187 7.19 14.63 -11.48
C SER A 187 7.20 14.86 -12.98
N VAL A 188 7.36 16.11 -13.41
CA VAL A 188 7.46 16.50 -14.80
C VAL A 188 8.89 16.93 -15.12
N HIS A 189 9.42 16.52 -16.26
CA HIS A 189 10.73 16.94 -16.75
C HIS A 189 10.74 16.98 -18.28
N LYS A 190 11.62 17.77 -18.88
CA LYS A 190 11.83 17.76 -20.32
C LYS A 190 12.56 16.48 -20.75
N LYS A 191 12.29 16.02 -21.96
CA LYS A 191 12.92 14.81 -22.49
C LYS A 191 14.44 14.94 -22.48
N GLY A 192 15.11 13.99 -21.81
CA GLY A 192 16.58 13.96 -21.67
C GLY A 192 17.12 14.71 -20.45
N GLU A 193 16.26 15.37 -19.67
CA GLU A 193 16.65 16.01 -18.41
C GLU A 193 16.40 15.07 -17.21
N PRO A 194 17.03 15.33 -16.06
CA PRO A 194 16.73 14.62 -14.81
C PRO A 194 15.25 14.81 -14.38
N PHE A 195 14.75 13.89 -13.55
CA PHE A 195 13.40 14.01 -12.99
C PHE A 195 13.23 15.33 -12.23
N GLY A 196 12.09 15.95 -12.42
CA GLY A 196 11.70 17.17 -11.68
C GLY A 196 11.30 16.91 -10.24
N THR A 197 10.78 17.93 -9.58
CA THR A 197 10.29 17.84 -8.20
C THR A 197 9.10 16.88 -8.13
N ARG A 198 9.22 15.91 -7.25
CA ARG A 198 8.18 14.89 -7.04
C ARG A 198 7.11 15.41 -6.08
N THR A 199 5.85 15.26 -6.47
CA THR A 199 4.70 15.44 -5.59
C THR A 199 4.00 14.12 -5.34
N GLU A 200 3.42 13.95 -4.15
CA GLU A 200 2.71 12.76 -3.76
C GLU A 200 1.22 13.06 -3.61
N MET A 201 0.38 12.25 -4.25
CA MET A 201 -1.08 12.33 -4.16
C MET A 201 -1.61 11.12 -3.41
N LYS A 202 -2.47 11.39 -2.42
CA LYS A 202 -3.07 10.38 -1.53
C LYS A 202 -4.59 10.41 -1.54
N ASN A 203 -5.20 9.44 -0.85
CA ASN A 203 -6.66 9.39 -0.60
C ASN A 203 -7.53 9.23 -1.84
N MET A 204 -7.03 8.57 -2.87
CA MET A 204 -7.80 8.25 -4.08
C MET A 204 -8.47 6.89 -3.93
N ASN A 205 -9.78 6.83 -4.15
CA ASN A 205 -10.63 5.67 -3.90
C ASN A 205 -11.10 4.93 -5.16
N SER A 206 -10.59 5.29 -6.33
CA SER A 206 -10.90 4.62 -7.60
C SER A 206 -9.80 4.85 -8.63
N PHE A 207 -9.67 3.93 -9.61
CA PHE A 207 -8.73 4.12 -10.73
C PHE A 207 -9.05 5.37 -11.54
N LYS A 208 -10.34 5.73 -11.66
CA LYS A 208 -10.76 6.95 -12.32
C LYS A 208 -10.29 8.22 -11.59
N SER A 209 -10.35 8.24 -10.25
CA SER A 209 -9.82 9.37 -9.47
C SER A 209 -8.31 9.46 -9.55
N ILE A 210 -7.61 8.32 -9.57
CA ILE A 210 -6.15 8.28 -9.78
C ILE A 210 -5.79 8.88 -11.14
N ALA A 211 -6.46 8.46 -12.23
CA ALA A 211 -6.21 8.99 -13.57
C ALA A 211 -6.38 10.51 -13.62
N ARG A 212 -7.49 11.03 -13.10
CA ARG A 212 -7.75 12.48 -13.05
C ARG A 212 -6.72 13.24 -12.21
N ALA A 213 -6.30 12.67 -11.08
CA ALA A 213 -5.30 13.29 -10.23
C ALA A 213 -3.94 13.40 -10.93
N ILE A 214 -3.53 12.36 -11.66
CA ILE A 214 -2.29 12.39 -12.44
C ILE A 214 -2.34 13.45 -13.54
N GLU A 215 -3.45 13.54 -14.30
CA GLU A 215 -3.62 14.53 -15.34
C GLU A 215 -3.57 15.95 -14.76
N TYR A 216 -4.32 16.22 -13.72
CA TYR A 216 -4.34 17.52 -13.06
C TYR A 216 -2.95 17.93 -12.56
N GLU A 217 -2.26 17.04 -11.86
CA GLU A 217 -0.96 17.33 -11.26
C GLU A 217 0.12 17.50 -12.32
N ARG A 218 0.08 16.73 -13.40
CA ARG A 218 0.95 16.93 -14.57
C ARG A 218 0.79 18.35 -15.13
N ASP A 219 -0.43 18.75 -15.41
CA ASP A 219 -0.73 20.05 -16.04
C ASP A 219 -0.35 21.19 -15.08
N ARG A 220 -0.65 21.07 -13.78
CA ARG A 220 -0.23 22.03 -12.75
C ARG A 220 1.28 22.21 -12.69
N GLN A 221 2.04 21.09 -12.74
CA GLN A 221 3.51 21.18 -12.72
C GLN A 221 4.08 21.81 -13.99
N ILE A 222 3.49 21.53 -15.16
CA ILE A 222 3.89 22.18 -16.41
C ILE A 222 3.67 23.68 -16.32
N ASP A 223 2.47 24.12 -15.93
CA ASP A 223 2.13 25.54 -15.76
C ASP A 223 3.06 26.26 -14.80
N GLU A 224 3.49 25.61 -13.71
CA GLU A 224 4.40 26.17 -12.71
C GLU A 224 5.84 26.29 -13.22
N LEU A 225 6.28 25.34 -14.06
CA LEU A 225 7.62 25.34 -14.65
C LEU A 225 7.78 26.28 -15.84
N GLU A 226 6.68 26.67 -16.49
CA GLU A 226 6.66 27.59 -17.64
C GLU A 226 6.46 29.06 -17.25
N ARG A 227 6.16 29.36 -15.99
CA ARG A 227 6.06 30.73 -15.44
C ARG A 227 7.44 31.33 -15.17
#